data_7243329f989fb029aa163f3bcac57032
#
_entry.id   7243329f989fb029aa163f3bcac57032
#
_cell.length_a   1.000
_cell.length_b   1.000
_cell.length_c   1.000
_cell.angle_alpha   90.00
_cell.angle_beta   90.00
_cell.angle_gamma   90.00
#
_symmetry.space_group_name_H-M   'P 1'
#
loop_
_entity.id
_entity.type
_entity.pdbx_description
1 polymer ?
#
loop_
_entity_poly.entity_id
_entity_poly.type
_entity_poly.pdbx_seq_one_letter_code
_entity_poly.pdbx_strand_id
1 'polypeptide(L)'
;FRPTYIYGPGNYNKIENWFFERLLNLKTIPIPGDGSLITQLGHVSDLSDVMIKCLDFEKSKNNIYNCSGEKGVTIKGLIYICAEICGLSKNDISLKEFDFHKLDPKSRKVFPIRLTHFQTDISKIKNHLNWEPKFNLFNGLKNSYINDYQLKKEEYFDVNSDNILFNS
;
A
#
# COMPACT_ATOMS: atom_id res chain seq x y z
N PHE A 1 -14.17 6.34 -11.29
CA PHE A 1 -12.86 6.40 -10.66
C PHE A 1 -12.06 5.13 -10.94
N ARG A 2 -10.76 5.28 -11.14
CA ARG A 2 -9.78 4.20 -11.28
C ARG A 2 -8.73 4.37 -10.19
N PRO A 3 -8.99 3.89 -8.96
CA PRO A 3 -8.02 4.00 -7.89
C PRO A 3 -6.86 3.04 -8.10
N THR A 4 -5.71 3.38 -7.54
CA THR A 4 -4.61 2.45 -7.30
C THR A 4 -4.93 1.59 -6.07
N TYR A 5 -3.93 1.13 -5.33
CA TYR A 5 -4.18 0.50 -4.03
C TYR A 5 -4.72 1.52 -3.04
N ILE A 6 -5.88 1.22 -2.46
CA ILE A 6 -6.45 2.03 -1.40
C ILE A 6 -5.99 1.46 -0.07
N TYR A 7 -5.55 2.33 0.82
CA TYR A 7 -5.13 2.00 2.17
C TYR A 7 -5.70 3.02 3.17
N GLY A 8 -5.61 2.71 4.46
CA GLY A 8 -6.12 3.58 5.52
C GLY A 8 -7.09 2.86 6.45
N PRO A 9 -7.53 3.51 7.53
CA PRO A 9 -8.39 2.91 8.54
C PRO A 9 -9.67 2.30 7.94
N GLY A 10 -10.02 1.10 8.41
CA GLY A 10 -11.20 0.37 7.95
C GLY A 10 -11.00 -0.42 6.64
N ASN A 11 -9.79 -0.46 6.09
CA ASN A 11 -9.52 -1.27 4.89
C ASN A 11 -9.63 -2.76 5.24
N TYR A 12 -10.55 -3.47 4.57
CA TYR A 12 -10.67 -4.92 4.72
C TYR A 12 -9.56 -5.68 3.99
N ASN A 13 -8.94 -5.05 2.98
CA ASN A 13 -7.85 -5.63 2.20
C ASN A 13 -6.54 -5.26 2.87
N LYS A 14 -5.95 -6.17 3.63
CA LYS A 14 -4.81 -5.96 4.54
C LYS A 14 -3.49 -5.63 3.83
N ILE A 15 -3.45 -4.58 2.99
CA ILE A 15 -2.24 -4.23 2.23
C ILE A 15 -1.13 -3.76 3.18
N GLU A 16 -1.38 -2.65 3.89
CA GLU A 16 -0.40 -2.07 4.82
C GLU A 16 -0.22 -2.93 6.07
N ASN A 17 -1.30 -3.53 6.57
CA ASN A 17 -1.27 -4.39 7.75
C ASN A 17 -0.38 -5.62 7.53
N TRP A 18 -0.32 -6.14 6.30
CA TRP A 18 0.58 -7.23 5.93
C TRP A 18 2.05 -6.90 6.25
N PHE A 19 2.47 -5.65 5.99
CA PHE A 19 3.82 -5.19 6.31
C PHE A 19 4.01 -4.95 7.81
N PHE A 20 3.07 -4.29 8.48
CA PHE A 20 3.14 -4.05 9.92
C PHE A 20 3.22 -5.34 10.73
N GLU A 21 2.40 -6.33 10.39
CA GLU A 21 2.41 -7.64 11.04
C GLU A 21 3.78 -8.30 10.98
N ARG A 22 4.40 -8.32 9.81
CA ARG A 22 5.71 -8.96 9.62
C ARG A 22 6.84 -8.20 10.27
N LEU A 23 6.82 -6.88 10.18
CA LEU A 23 7.81 -6.03 10.83
C LEU A 23 7.84 -6.22 12.35
N LEU A 24 6.67 -6.30 12.97
CA LEU A 24 6.57 -6.43 14.43
C LEU A 24 6.82 -7.86 14.95
N ASN A 25 6.47 -8.88 14.17
CA ASN A 25 6.54 -10.28 14.62
C ASN A 25 7.78 -11.02 14.09
N LEU A 26 8.17 -10.83 12.83
CA LEU A 26 9.21 -11.63 12.20
C LEU A 26 10.55 -10.91 12.04
N LYS A 27 10.51 -9.59 11.83
CA LYS A 27 11.67 -8.78 11.46
C LYS A 27 12.38 -9.21 10.15
N THR A 28 11.95 -10.31 9.55
CA THR A 28 12.39 -10.75 8.21
C THR A 28 11.22 -10.63 7.26
N ILE A 29 11.39 -9.81 6.24
CA ILE A 29 10.32 -9.44 5.31
C ILE A 29 10.65 -10.03 3.93
N PRO A 30 9.75 -10.85 3.35
CA PRO A 30 9.92 -11.26 1.96
C PRO A 30 9.78 -10.06 1.02
N ILE A 31 10.72 -9.94 0.08
CA ILE A 31 10.77 -8.85 -0.89
C ILE A 31 10.93 -9.40 -2.31
N PRO A 32 10.10 -8.97 -3.29
CA PRO A 32 10.20 -9.46 -4.66
C PRO A 32 11.44 -8.92 -5.35
N GLY A 33 12.38 -9.81 -5.71
CA GLY A 33 13.69 -9.43 -6.24
C GLY A 33 14.38 -8.44 -5.32
N ASP A 34 15.01 -7.42 -5.88
CA ASP A 34 15.70 -6.36 -5.12
C ASP A 34 14.76 -5.31 -4.49
N GLY A 35 13.45 -5.46 -4.69
CA GLY A 35 12.42 -4.54 -4.20
C GLY A 35 12.28 -3.23 -4.98
N SER A 36 12.82 -3.15 -6.19
CA SER A 36 12.76 -1.96 -7.05
C SER A 36 11.42 -1.76 -7.74
N LEU A 37 10.51 -2.73 -7.71
CA LEU A 37 9.18 -2.57 -8.27
C LEU A 37 8.46 -1.38 -7.63
N ILE A 38 7.91 -0.51 -8.48
CA ILE A 38 7.21 0.69 -8.04
C ILE A 38 5.72 0.37 -7.85
N THR A 39 5.18 0.80 -6.72
CA THR A 39 3.75 0.81 -6.43
C THR A 39 3.28 2.21 -6.06
N GLN A 40 1.99 2.45 -6.10
CA GLN A 40 1.39 3.73 -5.69
C GLN A 40 0.12 3.44 -4.91
N LEU A 41 -0.04 4.12 -3.78
CA LEU A 41 -1.16 3.92 -2.86
C LEU A 41 -1.90 5.24 -2.66
N GLY A 42 -3.24 5.17 -2.55
CA GLY A 42 -4.10 6.30 -2.24
C GLY A 42 -4.81 6.10 -0.90
N HIS A 43 -4.80 7.15 -0.06
CA HIS A 43 -5.48 7.08 1.24
C HIS A 43 -7.00 7.11 1.07
N VAL A 44 -7.71 6.29 1.85
CA VAL A 44 -9.17 6.13 1.75
C VAL A 44 -9.91 7.46 1.93
N SER A 45 -9.45 8.33 2.83
CA SER A 45 -10.07 9.64 3.05
C SER A 45 -9.91 10.58 1.86
N ASP A 46 -8.75 10.54 1.18
CA ASP A 46 -8.53 11.33 -0.03
C ASP A 46 -9.44 10.87 -1.17
N LEU A 47 -9.63 9.55 -1.30
CA LEU A 47 -10.56 8.99 -2.29
C LEU A 47 -12.00 9.40 -1.98
N SER A 48 -12.42 9.32 -0.71
CA SER A 48 -13.77 9.73 -0.29
C SER A 48 -14.01 11.21 -0.53
N ASP A 49 -13.04 12.05 -0.20
CA ASP A 49 -13.13 13.51 -0.41
C ASP A 49 -13.34 13.86 -1.89
N VAL A 50 -12.57 13.24 -2.79
CA VAL A 50 -12.72 13.54 -4.22
C VAL A 50 -13.99 12.96 -4.81
N MET A 51 -14.49 11.84 -4.31
CA MET A 51 -15.80 11.30 -4.72
C MET A 51 -16.92 12.24 -4.34
N ILE A 52 -16.93 12.77 -3.11
CA ILE A 52 -17.90 13.77 -2.65
C ILE A 52 -17.80 15.02 -3.52
N LYS A 53 -16.59 15.52 -3.75
CA LYS A 53 -16.37 16.72 -4.57
C LYS A 53 -16.92 16.57 -6.00
N CYS A 54 -16.88 15.38 -6.56
CA CYS A 54 -17.44 15.12 -7.90
C CYS A 54 -18.95 15.28 -7.97
N LEU A 55 -19.68 15.06 -6.86
CA LEU A 55 -21.15 15.17 -6.85
C LEU A 55 -21.60 16.60 -7.14
N ASP A 56 -20.85 17.58 -6.66
CA ASP A 56 -21.19 19.00 -6.78
C ASP A 56 -20.53 19.67 -8.00
N PHE A 57 -19.80 18.89 -8.82
CA PHE A 57 -19.02 19.44 -9.92
C PHE A 57 -19.50 18.96 -11.28
N GLU A 58 -20.32 19.79 -11.97
CA GLU A 58 -20.93 19.45 -13.25
C GLU A 58 -19.95 18.95 -14.32
N LYS A 59 -18.74 19.53 -14.38
CA LYS A 59 -17.68 19.13 -15.30
C LYS A 59 -17.14 17.72 -15.04
N SER A 60 -17.47 17.10 -13.89
CA SER A 60 -17.05 15.73 -13.58
C SER A 60 -17.85 14.68 -14.36
N LYS A 61 -19.05 15.04 -14.83
CA LYS A 61 -19.94 14.12 -15.55
C LYS A 61 -19.26 13.51 -16.78
N ASN A 62 -19.47 12.22 -16.96
CA ASN A 62 -18.95 11.43 -18.10
C ASN A 62 -17.41 11.45 -18.20
N ASN A 63 -16.71 11.68 -17.10
CA ASN A 63 -15.27 11.63 -17.03
C ASN A 63 -14.77 10.42 -16.28
N ILE A 64 -13.57 9.93 -16.67
CA ILE A 64 -12.83 8.89 -15.95
C ILE A 64 -11.62 9.55 -15.31
N TYR A 65 -11.42 9.27 -14.02
CA TYR A 65 -10.32 9.79 -13.23
C TYR A 65 -9.50 8.68 -12.61
N ASN A 66 -8.20 8.72 -12.82
CA ASN A 66 -7.28 7.99 -11.95
C ASN A 66 -7.21 8.70 -10.60
N CYS A 67 -7.18 7.93 -9.51
CA CYS A 67 -7.12 8.48 -8.16
C CYS A 67 -6.10 7.70 -7.33
N SER A 68 -5.15 8.41 -6.75
CA SER A 68 -4.06 7.84 -5.94
C SER A 68 -3.43 8.90 -5.05
N GLY A 69 -2.47 8.51 -4.23
CA GLY A 69 -1.52 9.44 -3.63
C GLY A 69 -0.60 10.09 -4.68
N GLU A 70 0.10 11.13 -4.30
CA GLU A 70 0.90 11.98 -5.21
C GLU A 70 2.04 11.24 -5.89
N LYS A 71 2.73 10.36 -5.17
CA LYS A 71 3.99 9.73 -5.62
C LYS A 71 3.93 8.22 -5.51
N GLY A 72 4.57 7.55 -6.47
CA GLY A 72 4.92 6.15 -6.35
C GLY A 72 6.07 5.94 -5.38
N VAL A 73 6.19 4.71 -4.88
CA VAL A 73 7.24 4.26 -3.99
C VAL A 73 7.72 2.89 -4.43
N THR A 74 9.00 2.58 -4.27
CA THR A 74 9.48 1.20 -4.45
C THR A 74 8.97 0.31 -3.32
N ILE A 75 8.80 -0.98 -3.57
CA ILE A 75 8.40 -1.92 -2.50
C ILE A 75 9.38 -1.87 -1.33
N LYS A 76 10.68 -1.80 -1.62
CA LYS A 76 11.71 -1.62 -0.58
C LYS A 76 11.53 -0.33 0.22
N GLY A 77 11.22 0.78 -0.46
CA GLY A 77 10.92 2.05 0.18
C GLY A 77 9.67 2.00 1.06
N LEU A 78 8.61 1.32 0.60
CA LEU A 78 7.39 1.11 1.38
C LEU A 78 7.67 0.33 2.67
N ILE A 79 8.46 -0.76 2.59
CA ILE A 79 8.85 -1.55 3.77
C ILE A 79 9.60 -0.66 4.78
N TYR A 80 10.54 0.17 4.32
CA TYR A 80 11.28 1.06 5.22
C TYR A 80 10.42 2.14 5.88
N ILE A 81 9.44 2.69 5.14
CA ILE A 81 8.48 3.63 5.71
C ILE A 81 7.63 2.93 6.80
N CYS A 82 7.14 1.72 6.53
CA CYS A 82 6.39 0.94 7.51
C CYS A 82 7.26 0.60 8.74
N ALA A 83 8.53 0.24 8.54
CA ALA A 83 9.45 -0.04 9.63
C ALA A 83 9.65 1.18 10.55
N GLU A 84 9.89 2.36 9.98
CA GLU A 84 10.02 3.61 10.71
C GLU A 84 8.76 3.92 11.55
N ILE A 85 7.58 3.70 10.99
CA ILE A 85 6.30 3.87 11.70
C ILE A 85 6.17 2.88 12.87
N CYS A 86 6.67 1.66 12.70
CA CYS A 86 6.71 0.64 13.77
C CYS A 86 7.82 0.91 14.82
N GLY A 87 8.60 1.98 14.68
CA GLY A 87 9.73 2.29 15.57
C GLY A 87 10.99 1.45 15.31
N LEU A 88 11.10 0.85 14.12
CA LEU A 88 12.24 0.02 13.71
C LEU A 88 13.15 0.81 12.77
N SER A 89 14.46 0.67 12.95
CA SER A 89 15.45 1.13 11.99
C SER A 89 15.69 0.10 10.88
N LYS A 90 16.37 0.50 9.81
CA LYS A 90 16.78 -0.42 8.74
C LYS A 90 17.68 -1.57 9.22
N ASN A 91 18.40 -1.36 10.32
CA ASN A 91 19.30 -2.38 10.89
C ASN A 91 18.55 -3.41 11.76
N ASP A 92 17.31 -3.10 12.16
CA ASP A 92 16.48 -3.99 12.99
C ASP A 92 15.71 -5.02 12.16
N ILE A 93 15.72 -4.88 10.83
CA ILE A 93 14.96 -5.72 9.91
C ILE A 93 15.88 -6.39 8.89
N SER A 94 15.47 -7.57 8.44
CA SER A 94 16.12 -8.32 7.37
C SER A 94 15.16 -8.40 6.16
N LEU A 95 15.70 -8.22 4.96
CA LEU A 95 14.94 -8.43 3.73
C LEU A 95 15.40 -9.73 3.08
N LYS A 96 14.47 -10.66 2.83
CA LYS A 96 14.75 -11.91 2.14
C LYS A 96 14.12 -11.86 0.75
N GLU A 97 14.96 -11.84 -0.27
CA GLU A 97 14.51 -11.81 -1.67
C GLU A 97 13.82 -13.11 -2.05
N PHE A 98 12.79 -13.02 -2.89
CA PHE A 98 12.15 -14.15 -3.54
C PHE A 98 11.98 -13.91 -5.05
N ASP A 99 12.08 -14.98 -5.83
CA ASP A 99 11.89 -14.92 -7.28
C ASP A 99 10.40 -15.08 -7.65
N PHE A 100 9.73 -13.94 -7.82
CA PHE A 100 8.32 -13.92 -8.16
C PHE A 100 7.99 -14.48 -9.55
N HIS A 101 8.97 -14.69 -10.42
CA HIS A 101 8.75 -15.34 -11.72
C HIS A 101 8.53 -16.85 -11.58
N LYS A 102 9.07 -17.45 -10.54
CA LYS A 102 8.86 -18.88 -10.22
C LYS A 102 7.53 -19.18 -9.55
N LEU A 103 6.86 -18.16 -9.01
CA LEU A 103 5.58 -18.36 -8.33
C LEU A 103 4.45 -18.62 -9.31
N ASP A 104 3.63 -19.61 -9.00
CA ASP A 104 2.33 -19.85 -9.67
C ASP A 104 1.33 -18.72 -9.34
N PRO A 105 0.21 -18.60 -10.11
CA PRO A 105 -0.75 -17.51 -9.91
C PRO A 105 -1.43 -17.48 -8.54
N LYS A 106 -1.54 -18.62 -7.82
CA LYS A 106 -2.10 -18.64 -6.46
C LYS A 106 -1.08 -18.16 -5.44
N SER A 107 0.15 -18.65 -5.54
CA SER A 107 1.27 -18.26 -4.65
C SER A 107 1.61 -16.78 -4.75
N ARG A 108 1.47 -16.17 -5.93
CA ARG A 108 1.65 -14.70 -6.10
C ARG A 108 0.69 -13.87 -5.26
N LYS A 109 -0.50 -14.39 -4.91
CA LYS A 109 -1.51 -13.69 -4.10
C LYS A 109 -1.15 -13.61 -2.61
N VAL A 110 -0.14 -14.35 -2.16
CA VAL A 110 0.38 -14.27 -0.80
C VAL A 110 1.04 -12.90 -0.56
N PHE A 111 1.68 -12.34 -1.59
CA PHE A 111 2.20 -10.98 -1.51
C PHE A 111 1.08 -9.95 -1.76
N PRO A 112 0.92 -8.91 -0.93
CA PRO A 112 -0.28 -8.06 -0.93
C PRO A 112 -0.34 -7.09 -2.11
N ILE A 113 0.77 -6.91 -2.83
CA ILE A 113 0.94 -5.94 -3.92
C ILE A 113 1.28 -6.67 -5.22
N ARG A 114 0.86 -6.12 -6.35
CA ARG A 114 1.19 -6.66 -7.66
C ARG A 114 2.69 -6.71 -7.89
N LEU A 115 3.15 -7.83 -8.44
CA LEU A 115 4.55 -8.09 -8.77
C LEU A 115 4.93 -7.50 -10.15
N THR A 116 4.47 -6.27 -10.39
CA THR A 116 4.76 -5.45 -11.58
C THR A 116 4.79 -3.99 -11.18
N HIS A 117 5.42 -3.12 -11.96
CA HIS A 117 5.25 -1.68 -11.76
C HIS A 117 3.78 -1.29 -11.89
N PHE A 118 3.29 -0.55 -10.91
CA PHE A 118 1.90 -0.11 -10.86
C PHE A 118 1.83 1.34 -10.37
N GLN A 119 1.75 2.26 -11.30
CA GLN A 119 1.71 3.70 -11.06
C GLN A 119 0.75 4.35 -12.04
N THR A 120 0.14 5.46 -11.64
CA THR A 120 -0.79 6.23 -12.47
C THR A 120 -0.54 7.72 -12.35
N ASP A 121 -0.88 8.46 -13.38
CA ASP A 121 -0.92 9.91 -13.36
C ASP A 121 -2.29 10.41 -12.86
N ILE A 122 -2.26 11.33 -11.91
CA ILE A 122 -3.44 11.95 -11.31
C ILE A 122 -3.62 13.42 -11.72
N SER A 123 -2.84 13.91 -12.69
CA SER A 123 -2.88 15.32 -13.14
C SER A 123 -4.28 15.73 -13.60
N LYS A 124 -5.01 14.84 -14.30
CA LYS A 124 -6.36 15.13 -14.76
C LYS A 124 -7.31 15.44 -13.61
N ILE A 125 -7.33 14.61 -12.55
CA ILE A 125 -8.23 14.82 -11.42
C ILE A 125 -7.84 16.06 -10.63
N LYS A 126 -6.53 16.31 -10.44
CA LYS A 126 -6.01 17.51 -9.78
C LYS A 126 -6.49 18.78 -10.49
N ASN A 127 -6.24 18.88 -11.77
CA ASN A 127 -6.55 20.08 -12.57
C ASN A 127 -8.06 20.27 -12.78
N HIS A 128 -8.79 19.18 -13.05
CA HIS A 128 -10.21 19.23 -13.37
C HIS A 128 -11.08 19.58 -12.17
N LEU A 129 -10.74 19.01 -11.01
CA LEU A 129 -11.52 19.16 -9.79
C LEU A 129 -10.87 20.12 -8.78
N ASN A 130 -9.73 20.73 -9.12
CA ASN A 130 -8.94 21.52 -8.17
C ASN A 130 -8.78 20.77 -6.83
N TRP A 131 -8.28 19.54 -6.91
CA TRP A 131 -8.14 18.61 -5.80
C TRP A 131 -6.72 18.09 -5.72
N GLU A 132 -6.24 17.89 -4.51
CA GLU A 132 -4.96 17.25 -4.23
C GLU A 132 -5.10 16.27 -3.07
N PRO A 133 -4.34 15.15 -3.08
CA PRO A 133 -4.25 14.27 -1.92
C PRO A 133 -3.71 15.04 -0.70
N LYS A 134 -4.38 14.92 0.43
CA LYS A 134 -3.97 15.53 1.71
C LYS A 134 -2.90 14.71 2.42
N PHE A 135 -2.93 13.39 2.22
CA PHE A 135 -1.99 12.48 2.84
C PHE A 135 -0.77 12.24 1.94
N ASN A 136 0.42 12.57 2.44
CA ASN A 136 1.62 11.92 1.92
C ASN A 136 1.67 10.47 2.44
N LEU A 137 2.48 9.63 1.82
CA LEU A 137 2.51 8.20 2.12
C LEU A 137 2.86 7.90 3.59
N PHE A 138 3.85 8.61 4.16
CA PHE A 138 4.25 8.40 5.56
C PHE A 138 3.10 8.74 6.53
N ASN A 139 2.51 9.91 6.39
CA ASN A 139 1.42 10.34 7.28
C ASN A 139 0.18 9.47 7.14
N GLY A 140 -0.14 9.02 5.93
CA GLY A 140 -1.27 8.13 5.69
C GLY A 140 -1.06 6.74 6.29
N LEU A 141 0.13 6.14 6.10
CA LEU A 141 0.46 4.86 6.72
C LEU A 141 0.50 4.95 8.25
N LYS A 142 1.03 6.04 8.80
CA LYS A 142 0.99 6.29 10.24
C LYS A 142 -0.44 6.43 10.76
N ASN A 143 -1.32 7.09 10.00
CA ASN A 143 -2.74 7.19 10.32
C ASN A 143 -3.40 5.80 10.36
N SER A 144 -3.15 4.95 9.35
CA SER A 144 -3.65 3.57 9.32
C SER A 144 -3.10 2.74 10.48
N TYR A 145 -1.81 2.87 10.79
CA TYR A 145 -1.18 2.16 11.89
C TYR A 145 -1.82 2.46 13.25
N ILE A 146 -2.00 3.75 13.56
CA ILE A 146 -2.54 4.19 14.86
C ILE A 146 -4.05 3.94 14.96
N ASN A 147 -4.82 4.26 13.91
CA ASN A 147 -6.28 4.30 13.97
C ASN A 147 -6.96 3.01 13.48
N ASP A 148 -6.20 2.04 13.00
CA ASP A 148 -6.71 0.75 12.56
C ASP A 148 -5.88 -0.41 13.10
N TYR A 149 -4.61 -0.52 12.70
CA TYR A 149 -3.78 -1.67 13.03
C TYR A 149 -3.61 -1.89 14.54
N GLN A 150 -3.23 -0.83 15.28
CA GLN A 150 -3.03 -0.92 16.73
C GLN A 150 -4.32 -1.23 17.52
N LEU A 151 -5.49 -0.92 16.96
CA LEU A 151 -6.77 -1.16 17.60
C LEU A 151 -7.28 -2.59 17.40
N LYS A 152 -6.81 -3.29 16.36
CA LYS A 152 -7.22 -4.65 15.98
C LYS A 152 -6.25 -5.72 16.49
N LYS A 153 -5.89 -5.69 17.78
CA LYS A 153 -4.77 -6.44 18.39
C LYS A 153 -4.82 -7.97 18.30
N GLU A 154 -5.87 -8.60 17.80
CA GLU A 154 -6.06 -10.06 17.90
C GLU A 154 -6.35 -10.74 16.55
N GLU A 155 -6.01 -10.13 15.42
CA GLU A 155 -6.16 -10.85 14.17
C GLU A 155 -5.01 -11.86 13.97
N TYR A 156 -5.39 -13.09 13.61
CA TYR A 156 -4.48 -14.19 13.34
C TYR A 156 -3.43 -13.81 12.29
N PHE A 157 -2.17 -13.94 12.66
CA PHE A 157 -1.02 -13.76 11.79
C PHE A 157 -0.62 -15.10 11.17
N ASP A 158 -0.87 -15.27 9.88
CA ASP A 158 -0.50 -16.48 9.14
C ASP A 158 0.95 -16.43 8.67
N VAL A 159 1.84 -16.98 9.49
CA VAL A 159 3.26 -17.15 9.15
C VAL A 159 3.47 -18.21 8.06
N ASN A 160 2.58 -19.20 7.97
CA ASN A 160 2.78 -20.33 7.06
C ASN A 160 2.70 -19.92 5.59
N SER A 161 1.90 -18.91 5.29
CA SER A 161 1.80 -18.38 3.93
C SER A 161 3.14 -17.82 3.41
N ASP A 162 3.98 -17.28 4.30
CA ASP A 162 5.28 -16.71 3.92
C ASP A 162 6.31 -17.76 3.50
N ASN A 163 6.16 -19.00 3.96
CA ASN A 163 7.03 -20.09 3.53
C ASN A 163 6.98 -20.31 2.01
N ILE A 164 5.85 -19.99 1.39
CA ILE A 164 5.68 -20.03 -0.07
C ILE A 164 6.62 -19.01 -0.75
N LEU A 165 6.74 -17.82 -0.18
CA LEU A 165 7.63 -16.76 -0.70
C LEU A 165 9.08 -17.05 -0.37
N PHE A 166 9.38 -17.56 0.83
CA PHE A 166 10.75 -17.82 1.27
C PHE A 166 11.42 -19.01 0.57
N ASN A 167 10.66 -19.90 -0.05
CA ASN A 167 11.14 -21.09 -0.72
C ASN A 167 11.13 -20.97 -2.27
N SER A 168 10.87 -19.79 -2.81
CA SER A 168 10.81 -19.53 -4.25
C SER A 168 12.04 -18.86 -4.87
#